data_533abe8b498e93ac2eef7c6036d54b62
#
_entry.id   533abe8b498e93ac2eef7c6036d54b62
#
_cell.length_a   1.000
_cell.length_b   1.000
_cell.length_c   1.000
_cell.angle_alpha   90.00
_cell.angle_beta   90.00
_cell.angle_gamma   90.00
#
_symmetry.space_group_name_H-M   'P 1'
#
loop_
_entity.id
_entity.type
_entity.pdbx_description
1 polymer ?
#
loop_
_entity_poly.entity_id
_entity_poly.type
_entity_poly.pdbx_seq_one_letter_code
_entity_poly.pdbx_strand_id
1 'polypeptide(L)'
;MNQFADTSWPGRPSLPPEDIFGNTKKLRFILRAIDDQRAKLGRDVNVLDFGCGNAAAVGQYLIGDGIRYVGVDFHESSLSYARLHFGGPSAEFSATVPSGRVFDVVVYADVLEHVPDPFAIVSEHARVLAPGGVMIGSVPNGYGPCEIEKFIDRHLRLYRILRFVKRSALRLMGRPQKPDSAVPYNHESGHIVFFTMRSLKRMAADAGFRIVRFAHGGFVGADLTGSTIFASARFVAWNIRAADRLPSWLVSTWYFLLQRP
;
A
#
# COMPACT_ATOMS: atom_id res chain seq x y z
N MET A 1 -20.86 -12.37 0.86
CA MET A 1 -19.76 -13.31 0.60
C MET A 1 -18.45 -12.60 0.92
N ASN A 2 -17.61 -13.21 1.76
CA ASN A 2 -16.35 -12.59 2.19
C ASN A 2 -15.37 -12.63 1.01
N GLN A 3 -15.21 -11.53 0.28
CA GLN A 3 -14.33 -11.41 -0.89
C GLN A 3 -12.84 -11.63 -0.55
N PHE A 4 -12.52 -11.81 0.72
CA PHE A 4 -11.15 -11.91 1.24
C PHE A 4 -10.92 -13.22 2.02
N ALA A 5 -11.58 -14.32 1.63
CA ALA A 5 -11.28 -15.63 2.18
C ALA A 5 -9.80 -15.98 1.99
N ASP A 6 -9.26 -16.67 2.96
CA ASP A 6 -7.84 -17.02 3.05
C ASP A 6 -7.43 -17.89 1.85
N THR A 7 -6.80 -17.29 0.87
CA THR A 7 -6.16 -17.98 -0.25
C THR A 7 -4.68 -18.12 0.07
N SER A 8 -4.17 -19.33 0.08
CA SER A 8 -2.72 -19.56 0.11
C SER A 8 -2.12 -19.15 -1.25
N TRP A 9 -1.01 -18.45 -1.22
CA TRP A 9 -0.24 -18.11 -2.42
C TRP A 9 1.05 -18.93 -2.42
N PRO A 10 1.12 -20.06 -3.16
CA PRO A 10 2.30 -20.89 -3.25
C PRO A 10 3.55 -20.09 -3.69
N GLY A 11 4.69 -20.36 -3.09
CA GLY A 11 5.95 -19.68 -3.40
C GLY A 11 6.11 -18.28 -2.82
N ARG A 12 5.13 -17.77 -2.04
CA ARG A 12 5.18 -16.46 -1.38
C ARG A 12 5.16 -16.60 0.14
N PRO A 13 5.72 -15.61 0.89
CA PRO A 13 5.60 -15.58 2.35
C PRO A 13 4.13 -15.58 2.79
N SER A 14 3.84 -16.15 3.95
CA SER A 14 2.52 -16.03 4.58
C SER A 14 2.22 -14.55 4.88
N LEU A 15 0.98 -14.12 4.61
CA LEU A 15 0.58 -12.76 4.91
C LEU A 15 0.62 -12.48 6.41
N PRO A 16 1.03 -11.28 6.81
CA PRO A 16 1.05 -10.91 8.22
C PRO A 16 -0.38 -10.84 8.77
N PRO A 17 -0.57 -10.88 10.10
CA PRO A 17 -1.84 -10.55 10.71
C PRO A 17 -2.33 -9.17 10.25
N GLU A 18 -3.66 -9.02 10.15
CA GLU A 18 -4.25 -7.73 9.80
C GLU A 18 -3.91 -6.65 10.82
N ASP A 19 -3.67 -5.46 10.34
CA ASP A 19 -3.43 -4.28 11.16
C ASP A 19 -4.57 -3.26 11.05
N ILE A 20 -4.48 -2.20 11.83
CA ILE A 20 -5.52 -1.16 11.89
C ILE A 20 -5.63 -0.37 10.58
N PHE A 21 -4.56 -0.33 9.80
CA PHE A 21 -4.50 0.40 8.52
C PHE A 21 -5.11 -0.39 7.37
N GLY A 22 -5.30 -1.70 7.53
CA GLY A 22 -5.81 -2.57 6.47
C GLY A 22 -4.72 -3.09 5.53
N ASN A 23 -3.45 -3.12 5.97
CA ASN A 23 -2.33 -3.47 5.10
C ASN A 23 -2.42 -4.90 4.57
N THR A 24 -2.84 -5.87 5.36
CA THR A 24 -3.03 -7.25 4.88
C THR A 24 -4.18 -7.35 3.89
N LYS A 25 -5.26 -6.60 4.11
CA LYS A 25 -6.38 -6.51 3.15
C LYS A 25 -5.91 -5.86 1.83
N LYS A 26 -5.06 -4.84 1.88
CA LYS A 26 -4.42 -4.24 0.70
C LYS A 26 -3.59 -5.27 -0.07
N LEU A 27 -2.73 -6.02 0.62
CA LEU A 27 -1.94 -7.10 0.02
C LEU A 27 -2.84 -8.12 -0.68
N ARG A 28 -3.91 -8.59 -0.03
CA ARG A 28 -4.88 -9.51 -0.64
C ARG A 28 -5.54 -8.91 -1.88
N PHE A 29 -5.88 -7.63 -1.86
CA PHE A 29 -6.45 -6.94 -3.02
C PHE A 29 -5.48 -6.92 -4.20
N ILE A 30 -4.21 -6.58 -3.97
CA ILE A 30 -3.16 -6.54 -4.99
C ILE A 30 -2.88 -7.95 -5.53
N LEU A 31 -2.64 -8.91 -4.66
CA LEU A 31 -2.31 -10.29 -5.03
C LEU A 31 -3.41 -10.94 -5.89
N ARG A 32 -4.67 -10.75 -5.52
CA ARG A 32 -5.80 -11.25 -6.33
C ARG A 32 -5.85 -10.62 -7.71
N ALA A 33 -5.61 -9.33 -7.82
CA ALA A 33 -5.60 -8.68 -9.13
C ALA A 33 -4.44 -9.18 -10.01
N ILE A 34 -3.28 -9.48 -9.42
CA ILE A 34 -2.15 -10.10 -10.13
C ILE A 34 -2.50 -11.53 -10.56
N ASP A 35 -3.10 -12.33 -9.67
CA ASP A 35 -3.48 -13.71 -9.97
C ASP A 35 -4.60 -13.77 -11.03
N ASP A 36 -5.59 -12.87 -10.97
CA ASP A 36 -6.62 -12.72 -12.01
C ASP A 36 -5.99 -12.41 -13.38
N GLN A 37 -5.00 -11.50 -13.40
CA GLN A 37 -4.29 -11.14 -14.62
C GLN A 37 -3.44 -12.31 -15.14
N ARG A 38 -2.76 -13.04 -14.26
CA ARG A 38 -2.00 -14.24 -14.59
C ARG A 38 -2.91 -15.33 -15.19
N ALA A 39 -4.04 -15.60 -14.54
CA ALA A 39 -5.03 -16.57 -15.04
C ALA A 39 -5.58 -16.18 -16.43
N LYS A 40 -5.84 -14.89 -16.65
CA LYS A 40 -6.30 -14.35 -17.93
C LYS A 40 -5.26 -14.51 -19.04
N LEU A 41 -3.98 -14.31 -18.72
CA LEU A 41 -2.89 -14.33 -19.70
C LEU A 41 -2.35 -15.76 -19.96
N GLY A 42 -2.52 -16.68 -19.01
CA GLY A 42 -1.99 -18.05 -19.12
C GLY A 42 -0.47 -18.15 -19.16
N ARG A 43 0.25 -17.11 -18.69
CA ARG A 43 1.72 -17.02 -18.67
C ARG A 43 2.21 -16.24 -17.45
N ASP A 44 3.53 -16.17 -17.30
CA ASP A 44 4.17 -15.27 -16.32
C ASP A 44 3.73 -13.82 -16.54
N VAL A 45 3.54 -13.10 -15.44
CA VAL A 45 3.10 -11.71 -15.40
C VAL A 45 4.26 -10.79 -15.10
N ASN A 46 4.45 -9.75 -15.91
CA ASN A 46 5.41 -8.69 -15.65
C ASN A 46 4.76 -7.65 -14.73
N VAL A 47 5.30 -7.48 -13.52
CA VAL A 47 4.80 -6.56 -12.50
C VAL A 47 5.79 -5.43 -12.27
N LEU A 48 5.33 -4.19 -12.39
CA LEU A 48 6.03 -2.98 -11.95
C LEU A 48 5.45 -2.55 -10.60
N ASP A 49 6.27 -2.52 -9.56
CA ASP A 49 5.93 -1.94 -8.26
C ASP A 49 6.63 -0.58 -8.13
N PHE A 50 5.89 0.48 -8.42
CA PHE A 50 6.41 1.84 -8.41
C PHE A 50 6.29 2.45 -7.01
N GLY A 51 7.41 2.93 -6.48
CA GLY A 51 7.54 3.34 -5.08
C GLY A 51 7.67 2.13 -4.15
N CYS A 52 8.40 1.09 -4.57
CA CYS A 52 8.51 -0.17 -3.84
C CYS A 52 9.21 -0.04 -2.48
N GLY A 53 9.88 1.08 -2.21
CA GLY A 53 10.67 1.29 -1.02
C GLY A 53 11.72 0.20 -0.82
N ASN A 54 11.80 -0.33 0.39
CA ASN A 54 12.66 -1.46 0.74
C ASN A 54 12.06 -2.84 0.42
N ALA A 55 10.93 -2.90 -0.25
CA ALA A 55 10.13 -4.08 -0.60
C ALA A 55 9.61 -4.93 0.58
N ALA A 56 9.95 -4.62 1.82
CA ALA A 56 9.55 -5.44 2.98
C ALA A 56 8.05 -5.38 3.30
N ALA A 57 7.37 -4.28 2.97
CA ALA A 57 5.95 -4.13 3.26
C ALA A 57 5.03 -4.75 2.19
N VAL A 58 5.40 -4.66 0.92
CA VAL A 58 4.58 -5.10 -0.21
C VAL A 58 5.38 -6.00 -1.15
N GLY A 59 6.51 -5.54 -1.69
CA GLY A 59 7.26 -6.21 -2.75
C GLY A 59 7.57 -7.68 -2.47
N GLN A 60 8.00 -8.03 -1.26
CA GLN A 60 8.30 -9.42 -0.89
C GLN A 60 7.11 -10.39 -1.08
N TYR A 61 5.88 -9.89 -1.00
CA TYR A 61 4.67 -10.69 -1.22
C TYR A 61 4.27 -10.74 -2.70
N LEU A 62 4.76 -9.78 -3.51
CA LEU A 62 4.52 -9.77 -4.96
C LEU A 62 5.51 -10.65 -5.71
N ILE A 63 6.71 -10.88 -5.15
CA ILE A 63 7.71 -11.77 -5.71
C ILE A 63 7.28 -13.23 -5.47
N GLY A 64 7.31 -14.06 -6.51
CA GLY A 64 6.89 -15.46 -6.43
C GLY A 64 6.79 -16.11 -7.80
N ASP A 65 6.37 -17.38 -7.82
CA ASP A 65 6.28 -18.18 -9.03
C ASP A 65 5.33 -17.55 -10.05
N GLY A 66 5.78 -17.48 -11.30
CA GLY A 66 5.03 -16.92 -12.41
C GLY A 66 4.94 -15.39 -12.40
N ILE A 67 5.81 -14.72 -11.64
CA ILE A 67 5.92 -13.26 -11.59
C ILE A 67 7.33 -12.83 -11.98
N ARG A 68 7.43 -11.87 -12.88
CA ARG A 68 8.64 -11.11 -13.19
C ARG A 68 8.48 -9.71 -12.59
N TYR A 69 9.08 -9.54 -11.42
CA TYR A 69 8.92 -8.35 -10.59
C TYR A 69 10.00 -7.31 -10.90
N VAL A 70 9.58 -6.07 -11.03
CA VAL A 70 10.46 -4.90 -11.08
C VAL A 70 9.98 -3.90 -10.01
N GLY A 71 10.79 -3.71 -8.98
CA GLY A 71 10.59 -2.68 -7.96
C GLY A 71 11.33 -1.40 -8.34
N VAL A 72 10.65 -0.27 -8.30
CA VAL A 72 11.24 1.04 -8.60
C VAL A 72 11.05 1.97 -7.43
N ASP A 73 12.13 2.60 -6.97
CA ASP A 73 12.11 3.65 -5.95
C ASP A 73 13.28 4.60 -6.14
N PHE A 74 13.16 5.87 -5.72
CA PHE A 74 14.25 6.84 -5.80
C PHE A 74 15.20 6.80 -4.59
N HIS A 75 14.77 6.16 -3.47
CA HIS A 75 15.55 6.11 -2.24
C HIS A 75 16.57 4.96 -2.26
N GLU A 76 17.82 5.29 -2.59
CA GLU A 76 18.86 4.28 -2.84
C GLU A 76 19.15 3.35 -1.64
N SER A 77 19.06 3.85 -0.40
CA SER A 77 19.23 3.00 0.79
C SER A 77 18.15 1.92 0.88
N SER A 78 16.90 2.24 0.51
CA SER A 78 15.81 1.28 0.42
C SER A 78 16.05 0.27 -0.70
N LEU A 79 16.48 0.73 -1.87
CA LEU A 79 16.79 -0.14 -3.00
C LEU A 79 17.96 -1.09 -2.71
N SER A 80 19.00 -0.60 -2.05
CA SER A 80 20.13 -1.43 -1.62
C SER A 80 19.70 -2.56 -0.68
N TYR A 81 18.84 -2.24 0.27
CA TYR A 81 18.22 -3.24 1.15
C TYR A 81 17.35 -4.23 0.36
N ALA A 82 16.51 -3.73 -0.54
CA ALA A 82 15.63 -4.57 -1.35
C ALA A 82 16.40 -5.54 -2.26
N ARG A 83 17.46 -5.06 -2.92
CA ARG A 83 18.35 -5.90 -3.76
C ARG A 83 19.01 -7.01 -2.95
N LEU A 84 19.51 -6.68 -1.74
CA LEU A 84 20.19 -7.64 -0.87
C LEU A 84 19.25 -8.74 -0.35
N HIS A 85 18.03 -8.38 0.02
CA HIS A 85 17.12 -9.30 0.72
C HIS A 85 16.09 -9.98 -0.19
N PHE A 86 15.74 -9.37 -1.32
CA PHE A 86 14.66 -9.81 -2.20
C PHE A 86 15.07 -9.90 -3.68
N GLY A 87 16.28 -9.44 -4.04
CA GLY A 87 16.79 -9.52 -5.40
C GLY A 87 17.03 -10.98 -5.83
N GLY A 88 16.75 -11.28 -7.10
CA GLY A 88 16.91 -12.62 -7.66
C GLY A 88 16.57 -12.71 -9.15
N PRO A 89 16.56 -13.90 -9.73
CA PRO A 89 16.31 -14.08 -11.18
C PRO A 89 14.94 -13.55 -11.66
N SER A 90 13.95 -13.51 -10.77
CA SER A 90 12.60 -13.02 -11.06
C SER A 90 12.29 -11.66 -10.41
N ALA A 91 13.25 -11.04 -9.70
CA ALA A 91 13.05 -9.79 -8.97
C ALA A 91 14.22 -8.83 -9.19
N GLU A 92 13.95 -7.70 -9.80
CA GLU A 92 14.89 -6.62 -10.10
C GLU A 92 14.48 -5.34 -9.37
N PHE A 93 15.47 -4.55 -8.92
CA PHE A 93 15.23 -3.27 -8.23
C PHE A 93 16.05 -2.16 -8.86
N SER A 94 15.40 -1.07 -9.27
CA SER A 94 15.99 0.03 -10.03
C SER A 94 15.53 1.39 -9.51
N ALA A 95 16.33 2.42 -9.74
CA ALA A 95 15.94 3.81 -9.46
C ALA A 95 14.97 4.38 -10.50
N THR A 96 14.88 3.77 -11.67
CA THR A 96 14.01 4.22 -12.77
C THR A 96 13.31 3.03 -13.43
N VAL A 97 12.16 3.27 -14.05
CA VAL A 97 11.46 2.25 -14.83
C VAL A 97 12.36 1.85 -16.02
N PRO A 98 12.67 0.54 -16.17
CA PRO A 98 13.53 0.08 -17.26
C PRO A 98 12.93 0.40 -18.63
N SER A 99 13.72 1.04 -19.51
CA SER A 99 13.28 1.39 -20.86
C SER A 99 13.03 0.16 -21.72
N GLY A 100 12.03 0.23 -22.61
CA GLY A 100 11.68 -0.85 -23.53
C GLY A 100 10.95 -2.04 -22.89
N ARG A 101 10.72 -2.02 -21.59
CA ARG A 101 9.90 -3.05 -20.92
C ARG A 101 8.41 -2.69 -20.93
N VAL A 102 7.59 -3.74 -21.02
CA VAL A 102 6.14 -3.65 -20.97
C VAL A 102 5.64 -4.50 -19.80
N PHE A 103 4.69 -3.95 -19.05
CA PHE A 103 4.18 -4.55 -17.82
C PHE A 103 2.70 -4.92 -17.96
N ASP A 104 2.34 -6.07 -17.42
CA ASP A 104 0.95 -6.52 -17.37
C ASP A 104 0.20 -5.90 -16.17
N VAL A 105 0.96 -5.59 -15.12
CA VAL A 105 0.45 -4.97 -13.89
C VAL A 105 1.40 -3.88 -13.43
N VAL A 106 0.84 -2.73 -13.08
CA VAL A 106 1.55 -1.64 -12.38
C VAL A 106 0.91 -1.46 -11.00
N VAL A 107 1.72 -1.42 -9.96
CA VAL A 107 1.30 -1.29 -8.57
C VAL A 107 1.73 0.06 -7.99
N TYR A 108 0.83 0.74 -7.30
CA TYR A 108 1.04 1.98 -6.53
C TYR A 108 0.53 1.77 -5.11
N ALA A 109 1.36 1.21 -4.25
CA ALA A 109 0.96 0.91 -2.86
C ALA A 109 1.33 2.09 -1.94
N ASP A 110 0.38 3.00 -1.73
CA ASP A 110 0.56 4.24 -0.93
C ASP A 110 1.71 5.12 -1.47
N VAL A 111 1.66 5.44 -2.75
CA VAL A 111 2.69 6.21 -3.46
C VAL A 111 2.13 7.49 -4.07
N LEU A 112 0.94 7.43 -4.65
CA LEU A 112 0.40 8.54 -5.43
C LEU A 112 0.12 9.80 -4.59
N GLU A 113 -0.08 9.68 -3.30
CA GLU A 113 -0.20 10.79 -2.36
C GLU A 113 1.12 11.52 -2.06
N HIS A 114 2.23 10.88 -2.38
CA HIS A 114 3.59 11.41 -2.15
C HIS A 114 4.23 12.06 -3.38
N VAL A 115 3.59 11.97 -4.55
CA VAL A 115 4.11 12.56 -5.79
C VAL A 115 3.38 13.87 -6.10
N PRO A 116 4.09 14.90 -6.63
CA PRO A 116 3.49 16.19 -6.92
C PRO A 116 2.37 16.14 -7.98
N ASP A 117 2.54 15.28 -8.99
CA ASP A 117 1.58 15.10 -10.08
C ASP A 117 1.28 13.60 -10.30
N PRO A 118 0.29 13.05 -9.58
CA PRO A 118 -0.13 11.65 -9.75
C PRO A 118 -0.67 11.34 -11.15
N PHE A 119 -1.29 12.34 -11.80
CA PHE A 119 -1.81 12.17 -13.16
C PHE A 119 -0.68 11.97 -14.18
N ALA A 120 0.39 12.78 -14.09
CA ALA A 120 1.55 12.62 -14.97
C ALA A 120 2.17 11.22 -14.81
N ILE A 121 2.34 10.74 -13.57
CA ILE A 121 2.90 9.41 -13.27
C ILE A 121 2.02 8.29 -13.85
N VAL A 122 0.71 8.33 -13.62
CA VAL A 122 -0.23 7.32 -14.15
C VAL A 122 -0.25 7.35 -15.68
N SER A 123 -0.21 8.54 -16.29
CA SER A 123 -0.18 8.73 -17.74
C SER A 123 1.12 8.25 -18.37
N GLU A 124 2.26 8.45 -17.70
CA GLU A 124 3.56 7.94 -18.12
C GLU A 124 3.58 6.41 -18.12
N HIS A 125 3.14 5.80 -17.00
CA HIS A 125 3.11 4.36 -16.88
C HIS A 125 2.03 3.69 -17.78
N ALA A 126 1.04 4.44 -18.23
CA ALA A 126 0.11 3.96 -19.26
C ALA A 126 0.79 3.58 -20.57
N ARG A 127 1.98 4.17 -20.86
CA ARG A 127 2.75 3.88 -22.08
C ARG A 127 3.52 2.57 -22.00
N VAL A 128 3.87 2.15 -20.79
CA VAL A 128 4.58 0.89 -20.52
C VAL A 128 3.63 -0.24 -20.07
N LEU A 129 2.32 0.04 -20.03
CA LEU A 129 1.32 -0.97 -19.70
C LEU A 129 0.93 -1.76 -20.96
N ALA A 130 0.97 -3.08 -20.88
CA ALA A 130 0.55 -4.00 -21.95
C ALA A 130 -0.93 -3.79 -22.35
N PRO A 131 -1.32 -4.10 -23.58
CA PRO A 131 -2.73 -4.18 -23.94
C PRO A 131 -3.49 -5.14 -23.02
N GLY A 132 -4.59 -4.65 -22.41
CA GLY A 132 -5.37 -5.41 -21.43
C GLY A 132 -4.73 -5.53 -20.04
N GLY A 133 -3.59 -4.86 -19.82
CA GLY A 133 -2.96 -4.73 -18.51
C GLY A 133 -3.76 -3.87 -17.53
N VAL A 134 -3.39 -3.92 -16.26
CA VAL A 134 -4.10 -3.23 -15.18
C VAL A 134 -3.14 -2.42 -14.30
N MET A 135 -3.66 -1.34 -13.70
CA MET A 135 -2.97 -0.61 -12.65
C MET A 135 -3.72 -0.80 -11.34
N ILE A 136 -2.99 -1.07 -10.27
CA ILE A 136 -3.54 -1.31 -8.94
C ILE A 136 -2.97 -0.25 -8.01
N GLY A 137 -3.83 0.42 -7.25
CA GLY A 137 -3.35 1.43 -6.31
C GLY A 137 -4.05 1.40 -4.97
N SER A 138 -3.38 1.98 -3.99
CA SER A 138 -3.97 2.42 -2.74
C SER A 138 -3.63 3.87 -2.49
N VAL A 139 -4.59 4.62 -1.96
CA VAL A 139 -4.39 6.00 -1.51
C VAL A 139 -5.23 6.27 -0.26
N PRO A 140 -4.75 7.11 0.66
CA PRO A 140 -5.58 7.58 1.76
C PRO A 140 -6.72 8.46 1.24
N ASN A 141 -7.85 8.40 1.95
CA ASN A 141 -8.90 9.40 1.79
C ASN A 141 -8.44 10.70 2.44
N GLY A 142 -8.14 11.71 1.65
CA GLY A 142 -7.55 12.97 2.10
C GLY A 142 -8.38 13.76 3.11
N TYR A 143 -9.66 13.41 3.25
CA TYR A 143 -10.58 13.98 4.24
C TYR A 143 -11.21 12.90 5.13
N GLY A 144 -10.65 11.71 5.12
CA GLY A 144 -11.10 10.59 5.92
C GLY A 144 -10.64 10.65 7.38
N PRO A 145 -11.15 9.73 8.20
CA PRO A 145 -10.86 9.70 9.64
C PRO A 145 -9.37 9.68 9.98
N CYS A 146 -8.55 9.01 9.17
CA CYS A 146 -7.10 8.97 9.36
C CYS A 146 -6.46 10.36 9.23
N GLU A 147 -6.80 11.12 8.20
CA GLU A 147 -6.25 12.46 7.98
C GLU A 147 -6.76 13.46 9.02
N ILE A 148 -8.02 13.31 9.45
CA ILE A 148 -8.58 14.10 10.56
C ILE A 148 -7.80 13.79 11.86
N GLU A 149 -7.53 12.52 12.15
CA GLU A 149 -6.75 12.11 13.32
C GLU A 149 -5.33 12.69 13.26
N LYS A 150 -4.64 12.62 12.12
CA LYS A 150 -3.31 13.22 11.91
C LYS A 150 -3.34 14.73 12.08
N PHE A 151 -4.38 15.40 11.59
CA PHE A 151 -4.56 16.83 11.77
C PHE A 151 -4.71 17.21 13.25
N ILE A 152 -5.57 16.49 13.99
CA ILE A 152 -5.77 16.68 15.43
C ILE A 152 -4.45 16.44 16.18
N ASP A 153 -3.76 15.34 15.86
CA ASP A 153 -2.48 14.99 16.52
C ASP A 153 -1.40 16.04 16.27
N ARG A 154 -1.31 16.55 15.05
CA ARG A 154 -0.35 17.62 14.70
C ARG A 154 -0.54 18.87 15.56
N HIS A 155 -1.79 19.24 15.87
CA HIS A 155 -2.10 20.44 16.64
C HIS A 155 -2.01 20.20 18.16
N LEU A 156 -2.50 19.07 18.65
CA LEU A 156 -2.57 18.76 20.08
C LEU A 156 -1.39 17.92 20.58
N ARG A 157 -0.57 17.39 19.69
CA ARG A 157 0.59 16.53 19.99
C ARG A 157 0.26 15.33 20.88
N LEU A 158 -0.98 14.83 20.78
CA LEU A 158 -1.52 13.77 21.65
C LEU A 158 -0.70 12.48 21.56
N TYR A 159 -0.28 12.10 20.35
CA TYR A 159 0.57 10.93 20.13
C TYR A 159 1.91 11.04 20.90
N ARG A 160 2.54 12.22 20.87
CA ARG A 160 3.81 12.46 21.60
C ARG A 160 3.62 12.30 23.10
N ILE A 161 2.52 12.84 23.64
CA ILE A 161 2.17 12.74 25.06
C ILE A 161 1.92 11.27 25.44
N LEU A 162 1.07 10.57 24.68
CA LEU A 162 0.77 9.16 24.92
C LEU A 162 2.01 8.26 24.79
N ARG A 163 2.85 8.51 23.79
CA ARG A 163 4.12 7.80 23.60
C ARG A 163 5.07 8.03 24.80
N PHE A 164 5.14 9.24 25.28
CA PHE A 164 5.95 9.57 26.46
C PHE A 164 5.44 8.85 27.71
N VAL A 165 4.14 8.91 28.00
CA VAL A 165 3.50 8.21 29.13
C VAL A 165 3.72 6.70 29.03
N LYS A 166 3.48 6.11 27.86
CA LYS A 166 3.69 4.67 27.61
C LYS A 166 5.15 4.26 27.81
N ARG A 167 6.10 5.04 27.29
CA ARG A 167 7.55 4.77 27.48
C ARG A 167 7.95 4.86 28.94
N SER A 168 7.44 5.86 29.66
CA SER A 168 7.71 6.02 31.07
C SER A 168 7.13 4.89 31.92
N ALA A 169 5.90 4.46 31.64
CA ALA A 169 5.28 3.32 32.30
C ALA A 169 6.05 2.00 32.04
N LEU A 170 6.47 1.75 30.79
CA LEU A 170 7.27 0.56 30.46
C LEU A 170 8.63 0.56 31.14
N ARG A 171 9.28 1.73 31.26
CA ARG A 171 10.54 1.88 32.02
C ARG A 171 10.36 1.55 33.49
N LEU A 172 9.28 2.06 34.09
CA LEU A 172 8.94 1.79 35.52
C LEU A 172 8.63 0.29 35.74
N MET A 173 8.08 -0.38 34.75
CA MET A 173 7.80 -1.82 34.80
C MET A 173 9.00 -2.71 34.42
N GLY A 174 10.19 -2.13 34.17
CA GLY A 174 11.39 -2.87 33.78
C GLY A 174 11.29 -3.61 32.45
N ARG A 175 10.32 -3.23 31.58
CA ARG A 175 10.14 -3.89 30.27
C ARG A 175 11.07 -3.25 29.23
N PRO A 176 11.82 -4.09 28.45
CA PRO A 176 12.69 -3.57 27.40
C PRO A 176 11.86 -2.87 26.32
N GLN A 177 12.34 -1.74 25.83
CA GLN A 177 11.78 -1.10 24.63
C GLN A 177 12.29 -1.86 23.41
N LYS A 178 11.40 -2.14 22.46
CA LYS A 178 11.84 -2.64 21.15
C LYS A 178 12.70 -1.56 20.50
N PRO A 179 13.90 -1.91 20.00
CA PRO A 179 14.69 -0.97 19.21
C PRO A 179 13.90 -0.53 17.98
N ASP A 180 14.12 0.70 17.53
CA ASP A 180 13.59 1.14 16.24
C ASP A 180 14.12 0.20 15.16
N SER A 181 13.28 -0.17 14.18
CA SER A 181 13.67 -1.13 13.15
C SER A 181 14.89 -0.60 12.37
N ALA A 182 15.92 -1.43 12.22
CA ALA A 182 17.10 -1.11 11.42
C ALA A 182 16.83 -1.12 9.90
N VAL A 183 15.59 -1.34 9.50
CA VAL A 183 15.20 -1.42 8.09
C VAL A 183 15.11 0.00 7.54
N PRO A 184 15.87 0.34 6.47
CA PRO A 184 15.85 1.67 5.87
C PRO A 184 14.44 1.99 5.35
N TYR A 185 13.93 3.15 5.71
CA TYR A 185 12.65 3.65 5.26
C TYR A 185 12.73 5.16 5.03
N ASN A 186 12.11 5.66 3.98
CA ASN A 186 12.05 7.09 3.73
C ASN A 186 11.02 7.74 4.66
N HIS A 187 11.49 8.30 5.76
CA HIS A 187 10.64 8.98 6.75
C HIS A 187 10.25 10.41 6.35
N GLU A 188 10.84 10.96 5.29
CA GLU A 188 10.65 12.36 4.89
C GLU A 188 9.47 12.55 3.93
N SER A 189 8.90 11.48 3.42
CA SER A 189 7.77 11.54 2.49
C SER A 189 6.46 11.83 3.23
N GLY A 190 6.11 13.12 3.38
CA GLY A 190 4.77 13.54 3.81
C GLY A 190 3.74 13.41 2.66
N HIS A 191 2.45 13.35 3.00
CA HIS A 191 1.39 13.43 1.98
C HIS A 191 1.39 14.83 1.35
N ILE A 192 1.53 14.90 0.04
CA ILE A 192 1.51 16.13 -0.77
C ILE A 192 0.13 16.29 -1.40
N VAL A 193 -0.48 15.17 -1.84
CA VAL A 193 -1.79 15.15 -2.48
C VAL A 193 -2.82 14.51 -1.57
N PHE A 194 -3.93 15.23 -1.34
CA PHE A 194 -5.08 14.76 -0.57
C PHE A 194 -6.19 14.34 -1.52
N PHE A 195 -6.31 13.04 -1.75
CA PHE A 195 -7.30 12.50 -2.66
C PHE A 195 -8.72 12.64 -2.12
N THR A 196 -9.63 13.03 -3.00
CA THR A 196 -11.07 12.84 -2.85
C THR A 196 -11.53 11.76 -3.83
N MET A 197 -12.68 11.17 -3.61
CA MET A 197 -13.27 10.22 -4.59
C MET A 197 -13.44 10.88 -5.98
N ARG A 198 -13.76 12.17 -6.01
CA ARG A 198 -13.89 12.93 -7.26
C ARG A 198 -12.54 13.09 -7.96
N SER A 199 -11.48 13.48 -7.24
CA SER A 199 -10.15 13.67 -7.83
C SER A 199 -9.54 12.34 -8.29
N LEU A 200 -9.73 11.25 -7.53
CA LEU A 200 -9.30 9.91 -7.92
C LEU A 200 -9.99 9.43 -9.22
N LYS A 201 -11.31 9.57 -9.30
CA LYS A 201 -12.07 9.21 -10.51
C LYS A 201 -11.67 10.06 -11.71
N ARG A 202 -11.45 11.37 -11.50
CA ARG A 202 -11.01 12.28 -12.54
C ARG A 202 -9.62 11.91 -13.04
N MET A 203 -8.66 11.70 -12.14
CA MET A 203 -7.30 11.26 -12.50
C MET A 203 -7.33 10.00 -13.36
N ALA A 204 -8.11 8.98 -12.97
CA ALA A 204 -8.25 7.75 -13.73
C ALA A 204 -8.83 8.03 -15.12
N ALA A 205 -9.93 8.80 -15.22
CA ALA A 205 -10.60 9.09 -16.49
C ALA A 205 -9.70 9.92 -17.43
N ASP A 206 -9.04 10.96 -16.91
CA ASP A 206 -8.14 11.83 -17.69
C ASP A 206 -6.92 11.03 -18.21
N ALA A 207 -6.46 10.01 -17.49
CA ALA A 207 -5.43 9.08 -17.94
C ALA A 207 -5.94 7.96 -18.87
N GLY A 208 -7.22 7.95 -19.24
CA GLY A 208 -7.82 6.96 -20.14
C GLY A 208 -8.17 5.63 -19.48
N PHE A 209 -8.42 5.64 -18.16
CA PHE A 209 -8.77 4.45 -17.39
C PHE A 209 -10.14 4.58 -16.72
N ARG A 210 -10.72 3.44 -16.39
CA ARG A 210 -11.87 3.33 -15.49
C ARG A 210 -11.50 2.51 -14.26
N ILE A 211 -12.14 2.82 -13.13
CA ILE A 211 -12.04 2.01 -11.92
C ILE A 211 -12.97 0.80 -12.10
N VAL A 212 -12.39 -0.40 -12.25
CA VAL A 212 -13.16 -1.64 -12.47
C VAL A 212 -13.35 -2.46 -11.19
N ARG A 213 -12.48 -2.23 -10.19
CA ARG A 213 -12.60 -2.82 -8.84
C ARG A 213 -12.24 -1.76 -7.81
N PHE A 214 -12.98 -1.72 -6.72
CA PHE A 214 -12.79 -0.77 -5.65
C PHE A 214 -13.04 -1.44 -4.30
N ALA A 215 -12.23 -1.12 -3.30
CA ALA A 215 -12.39 -1.61 -1.94
C ALA A 215 -11.96 -0.55 -0.92
N HIS A 216 -12.45 -0.70 0.30
CA HIS A 216 -12.08 0.14 1.43
C HIS A 216 -10.98 -0.53 2.26
N GLY A 217 -10.05 0.24 2.80
CA GLY A 217 -9.08 -0.22 3.79
C GLY A 217 -9.67 -0.30 5.20
N GLY A 218 -9.15 0.50 6.14
CA GLY A 218 -9.72 0.63 7.49
C GLY A 218 -10.76 1.76 7.59
N PHE A 219 -11.64 1.70 8.59
CA PHE A 219 -12.51 2.82 8.94
C PHE A 219 -11.70 3.94 9.59
N VAL A 220 -10.97 3.62 10.66
CA VAL A 220 -10.00 4.49 11.33
C VAL A 220 -8.62 3.87 11.27
N GLY A 221 -7.57 4.63 11.50
CA GLY A 221 -6.22 4.08 11.53
C GLY A 221 -5.21 5.17 11.21
N ALA A 222 -4.72 5.82 12.27
CA ALA A 222 -3.52 6.62 12.26
C ALA A 222 -2.69 6.24 13.50
N ASP A 223 -1.58 6.92 13.74
CA ASP A 223 -0.62 6.58 14.79
C ASP A 223 -1.22 6.62 16.19
N LEU A 224 -2.12 7.56 16.46
CA LEU A 224 -2.80 7.69 17.74
C LEU A 224 -3.69 6.48 18.03
N THR A 225 -4.56 6.11 17.08
CA THR A 225 -5.45 4.96 17.18
C THR A 225 -4.65 3.65 17.23
N GLY A 226 -3.62 3.51 16.38
CA GLY A 226 -2.78 2.31 16.30
C GLY A 226 -1.88 2.08 17.52
N SER A 227 -1.54 3.15 18.28
CA SER A 227 -0.65 3.04 19.44
C SER A 227 -1.38 2.80 20.78
N THR A 228 -2.71 2.85 20.79
CA THR A 228 -3.56 2.78 21.98
C THR A 228 -4.13 1.36 22.20
N ILE A 229 -5.09 1.26 23.12
CA ILE A 229 -5.87 0.05 23.42
C ILE A 229 -6.66 -0.48 22.22
N PHE A 230 -6.83 0.32 21.15
CA PHE A 230 -7.50 -0.06 19.92
C PHE A 230 -6.66 -0.98 19.01
N ALA A 231 -5.42 -1.30 19.38
CA ALA A 231 -4.60 -2.27 18.63
C ALA A 231 -4.97 -3.75 18.89
N SER A 232 -6.06 -4.03 19.62
CA SER A 232 -6.50 -5.41 19.85
C SER A 232 -7.00 -6.06 18.55
N ALA A 233 -6.73 -7.36 18.35
CA ALA A 233 -7.17 -8.09 17.15
C ALA A 233 -8.70 -8.01 16.93
N ARG A 234 -9.49 -7.94 18.01
CA ARG A 234 -10.94 -7.77 17.90
C ARG A 234 -11.33 -6.41 17.34
N PHE A 235 -10.68 -5.35 17.79
CA PHE A 235 -10.92 -4.00 17.28
C PHE A 235 -10.47 -3.88 15.83
N VAL A 236 -9.28 -4.38 15.48
CA VAL A 236 -8.78 -4.42 14.11
C VAL A 236 -9.78 -5.13 13.20
N ALA A 237 -10.24 -6.32 13.58
CA ALA A 237 -11.23 -7.07 12.80
C ALA A 237 -12.57 -6.31 12.66
N TRP A 238 -13.00 -5.60 13.70
CA TRP A 238 -14.19 -4.74 13.64
C TRP A 238 -13.96 -3.55 12.71
N ASN A 239 -12.84 -2.85 12.85
CA ASN A 239 -12.47 -1.68 12.06
C ASN A 239 -12.48 -1.98 10.54
N ILE A 240 -11.89 -3.10 10.14
CA ILE A 240 -11.84 -3.54 8.75
C ILE A 240 -13.24 -3.90 8.23
N ARG A 241 -14.04 -4.64 9.02
CA ARG A 241 -15.43 -4.99 8.63
C ARG A 241 -16.35 -3.77 8.59
N ALA A 242 -16.16 -2.81 9.50
CA ALA A 242 -16.93 -1.58 9.51
C ALA A 242 -16.68 -0.76 8.22
N ALA A 243 -15.41 -0.64 7.81
CA ALA A 243 -15.05 0.04 6.57
C ALA A 243 -15.80 -0.51 5.34
N ASP A 244 -16.03 -1.83 5.26
CA ASP A 244 -16.74 -2.44 4.13
C ASP A 244 -18.24 -2.07 4.05
N ARG A 245 -18.81 -1.61 5.17
CA ARG A 245 -20.23 -1.22 5.26
C ARG A 245 -20.46 0.29 5.21
N LEU A 246 -19.40 1.04 5.34
CA LEU A 246 -19.46 2.50 5.36
C LEU A 246 -19.37 3.08 3.95
N PRO A 247 -19.95 4.25 3.72
CA PRO A 247 -19.75 4.98 2.47
C PRO A 247 -18.28 5.41 2.32
N SER A 248 -17.79 5.47 1.09
CA SER A 248 -16.36 5.70 0.77
C SER A 248 -15.76 6.96 1.39
N TRP A 249 -16.58 7.98 1.67
CA TRP A 249 -16.10 9.22 2.28
C TRP A 249 -15.83 9.11 3.80
N LEU A 250 -16.33 8.04 4.45
CA LEU A 250 -16.13 7.77 5.88
C LEU A 250 -15.01 6.78 6.18
N VAL A 251 -14.27 6.32 5.19
CA VAL A 251 -13.18 5.36 5.40
C VAL A 251 -11.82 6.02 5.22
N SER A 252 -10.78 5.45 5.82
CA SER A 252 -9.45 6.05 5.84
C SER A 252 -8.65 5.84 4.56
N THR A 253 -8.86 4.73 3.86
CA THR A 253 -8.03 4.36 2.70
C THR A 253 -8.88 3.67 1.64
N TRP A 254 -8.52 3.88 0.38
CA TRP A 254 -9.15 3.25 -0.78
C TRP A 254 -8.15 2.39 -1.53
N TYR A 255 -8.61 1.23 -2.02
CA TYR A 255 -7.90 0.36 -2.95
C TYR A 255 -8.67 0.35 -4.26
N PHE A 256 -7.97 0.46 -5.37
CA PHE A 256 -8.59 0.54 -6.68
C PHE A 256 -7.79 -0.22 -7.73
N LEU A 257 -8.52 -0.72 -8.72
CA LEU A 257 -7.97 -1.32 -9.91
C LEU A 257 -8.45 -0.54 -11.11
N LEU A 258 -7.50 -0.05 -11.89
CA LEU A 258 -7.72 0.70 -13.13
C LEU A 258 -7.49 -0.21 -14.33
N GLN A 259 -8.38 -0.10 -15.30
CA GLN A 259 -8.26 -0.77 -16.59
C GLN A 259 -8.68 0.18 -17.69
N ARG A 260 -8.05 0.08 -18.86
CA ARG A 260 -8.53 0.76 -20.07
C ARG A 260 -9.88 0.19 -20.48
N PRO A 261 -10.78 1.03 -20.99
CA PRO A 261 -12.08 0.61 -21.50
C PRO A 261 -11.97 -0.43 -22.62
#